data_3da49ac8bf226b1cfbaed4f9108ee0db
#
_entry.id   3da49ac8bf226b1cfbaed4f9108ee0db
#
_cell.length_a   1.000
_cell.length_b   1.000
_cell.length_c   1.000
_cell.angle_alpha   90.00
_cell.angle_beta   90.00
_cell.angle_gamma   90.00
#
_symmetry.space_group_name_H-M   'P 1'
#
loop_
_entity.id
_entity.type
_entity.pdbx_description
1 polymer ?
#
loop_
_entity_poly.entity_id
_entity_poly.type
_entity_poly.pdbx_seq_one_letter_code
_entity_poly.pdbx_strand_id
1 'polypeptide(L)'
;GLFGIKNTAAYSVLSKDYETAEAYDKAMSGMLKQNYRSVKAVKQGFIDSSASAAIICLNDRMRTNELFSDLGYTVDNAKYKKLSSAQKAEIANNLKNGGYKTADSAYNAFVQMLSDAKIGTDSGSTSTNRPSGGGGGSGTGGGGFAIGSEPKTPDGNGGTKTEEKPLFGDLTEAEWARDAVMFLNRAGIVSGYEDGSFRPNNLVTREEFAKLAVTAAGLGASGYDGGFADVSASDWFAGYIASASQKNLIGGIGGGMFGTGSHVTREDAACIIFRTLNYKGLCLEIKENTFADADNTSAYAQDAIGTLSANKIINGMGDNMFAPKNNLTRAESAMLIHAMVLEIEKSGEGK
;
A
#
# COMPACT_ATOMS: atom_id res chain seq x y z
N GLY A 1 -22.98 17.47 1.53
CA GLY A 1 -23.63 16.82 0.38
C GLY A 1 -24.10 15.43 0.73
N LEU A 2 -24.99 14.85 -0.06
CA LEU A 2 -25.72 13.60 0.25
C LEU A 2 -24.82 12.42 0.60
N PHE A 3 -23.58 12.38 0.12
CA PHE A 3 -22.61 11.31 0.37
C PHE A 3 -21.32 11.79 1.05
N GLY A 4 -21.31 12.98 1.65
CA GLY A 4 -20.12 13.56 2.27
C GLY A 4 -18.99 13.88 1.29
N ILE A 5 -19.26 13.88 -0.02
CA ILE A 5 -18.26 14.10 -1.08
C ILE A 5 -17.55 15.45 -0.94
N LYS A 6 -18.28 16.50 -0.48
CA LYS A 6 -17.70 17.83 -0.26
C LYS A 6 -16.58 17.88 0.79
N ASN A 7 -16.47 16.85 1.62
CA ASN A 7 -15.44 16.74 2.66
C ASN A 7 -14.28 15.82 2.22
N THR A 8 -14.24 15.39 0.97
CA THR A 8 -13.14 14.55 0.46
C THR A 8 -12.01 15.41 -0.08
N ALA A 9 -10.77 14.91 0.04
CA ALA A 9 -9.60 15.53 -0.57
C ALA A 9 -9.80 15.72 -2.09
N ALA A 10 -10.41 14.75 -2.77
CA ALA A 10 -10.73 14.82 -4.19
C ALA A 10 -11.64 16.00 -4.56
N TYR A 11 -12.62 16.35 -3.69
CA TYR A 11 -13.45 17.54 -3.91
C TYR A 11 -12.64 18.84 -3.73
N SER A 12 -11.75 18.85 -2.72
CA SER A 12 -10.85 19.99 -2.49
C SER A 12 -9.93 20.23 -3.69
N VAL A 13 -9.38 19.16 -4.28
CA VAL A 13 -8.56 19.25 -5.50
C VAL A 13 -9.34 19.90 -6.63
N LEU A 14 -10.52 19.40 -6.95
CA LEU A 14 -11.35 19.97 -8.02
C LEU A 14 -11.75 21.42 -7.78
N SER A 15 -11.96 21.82 -6.51
CA SER A 15 -12.42 23.18 -6.16
C SER A 15 -11.31 24.22 -6.05
N LYS A 16 -10.05 23.81 -5.82
CA LYS A 16 -8.94 24.76 -5.65
C LYS A 16 -8.27 25.16 -6.98
N ASP A 17 -7.93 24.18 -7.78
CA ASP A 17 -7.02 24.39 -8.90
C ASP A 17 -7.63 24.02 -10.26
N TYR A 18 -8.81 23.36 -10.24
CA TYR A 18 -9.43 22.78 -11.43
C TYR A 18 -10.90 23.21 -11.58
N GLU A 19 -11.21 24.43 -11.19
CA GLU A 19 -12.57 25.03 -11.32
C GLU A 19 -12.99 25.20 -12.79
N THR A 20 -12.57 24.31 -13.66
CA THR A 20 -13.09 24.32 -15.03
C THR A 20 -14.32 23.42 -15.08
N ALA A 21 -15.38 23.90 -15.75
CA ALA A 21 -16.57 23.09 -16.03
C ALA A 21 -16.17 21.73 -16.64
N GLU A 22 -15.11 21.70 -17.45
CA GLU A 22 -14.57 20.52 -18.08
C GLU A 22 -14.06 19.46 -17.08
N ALA A 23 -13.35 19.87 -16.01
CA ALA A 23 -12.86 18.93 -14.99
C ALA A 23 -14.02 18.31 -14.22
N TYR A 24 -15.02 19.10 -13.83
CA TYR A 24 -16.23 18.61 -13.19
C TYR A 24 -17.02 17.67 -14.10
N ASP A 25 -17.21 18.03 -15.36
CA ASP A 25 -17.95 17.21 -16.32
C ASP A 25 -17.26 15.87 -16.57
N LYS A 26 -15.93 15.84 -16.66
CA LYS A 26 -15.15 14.60 -16.77
C LYS A 26 -15.27 13.74 -15.53
N ALA A 27 -15.16 14.33 -14.33
CA ALA A 27 -15.31 13.60 -13.07
C ALA A 27 -16.72 13.00 -12.94
N MET A 28 -17.76 13.79 -13.22
CA MET A 28 -19.15 13.34 -13.17
C MET A 28 -19.46 12.31 -14.25
N SER A 29 -18.97 12.50 -15.46
CA SER A 29 -19.15 11.52 -16.55
C SER A 29 -18.48 10.18 -16.25
N GLY A 30 -17.32 10.19 -15.59
CA GLY A 30 -16.64 8.99 -15.11
C GLY A 30 -17.49 8.24 -14.10
N MET A 31 -18.11 8.96 -13.17
CA MET A 31 -19.00 8.37 -12.16
C MET A 31 -20.29 7.79 -12.76
N LEU A 32 -20.95 8.52 -13.67
CA LEU A 32 -22.25 8.12 -14.23
C LEU A 32 -22.20 6.85 -15.08
N LYS A 33 -21.01 6.47 -15.55
CA LYS A 33 -20.81 5.23 -16.33
C LYS A 33 -20.70 3.98 -15.45
N GLN A 34 -20.69 4.12 -14.14
CA GLN A 34 -20.45 3.02 -13.20
C GLN A 34 -21.72 2.64 -12.43
N ASN A 35 -21.90 1.36 -12.21
CA ASN A 35 -23.05 0.83 -11.46
C ASN A 35 -22.61 0.61 -10.00
N TYR A 36 -22.72 1.64 -9.16
CA TYR A 36 -22.26 1.59 -7.76
C TYR A 36 -23.26 0.82 -6.89
N ARG A 37 -22.73 -0.15 -6.12
CA ARG A 37 -23.55 -0.98 -5.23
C ARG A 37 -23.50 -0.54 -3.76
N SER A 38 -22.70 0.49 -3.42
CA SER A 38 -22.58 1.01 -2.06
C SER A 38 -22.14 2.47 -2.06
N VAL A 39 -22.37 3.17 -0.93
CA VAL A 39 -21.87 4.54 -0.71
C VAL A 39 -20.35 4.61 -0.81
N LYS A 40 -19.65 3.59 -0.29
CA LYS A 40 -18.18 3.49 -0.40
C LYS A 40 -17.73 3.44 -1.86
N ALA A 41 -18.41 2.63 -2.68
CA ALA A 41 -18.10 2.55 -4.11
C ALA A 41 -18.36 3.88 -4.83
N VAL A 42 -19.40 4.63 -4.43
CA VAL A 42 -19.65 5.98 -4.96
C VAL A 42 -18.52 6.94 -4.58
N LYS A 43 -18.09 6.94 -3.31
CA LYS A 43 -16.98 7.79 -2.85
C LYS A 43 -15.68 7.46 -3.58
N GLN A 44 -15.34 6.17 -3.68
CA GLN A 44 -14.14 5.74 -4.40
C GLN A 44 -14.21 6.11 -5.89
N GLY A 45 -15.33 5.86 -6.54
CA GLY A 45 -15.54 6.26 -7.93
C GLY A 45 -15.41 7.77 -8.16
N PHE A 46 -15.82 8.58 -7.16
CA PHE A 46 -15.60 10.02 -7.22
C PHE A 46 -14.11 10.39 -7.08
N ILE A 47 -13.38 9.75 -6.17
CA ILE A 47 -11.92 9.95 -6.01
C ILE A 47 -11.20 9.60 -7.31
N ASP A 48 -11.47 8.43 -7.88
CA ASP A 48 -10.85 7.95 -9.11
C ASP A 48 -11.16 8.86 -10.31
N SER A 49 -12.42 9.25 -10.45
CA SER A 49 -12.85 10.14 -11.52
C SER A 49 -12.28 11.55 -11.37
N SER A 50 -12.17 12.04 -10.12
CA SER A 50 -11.57 13.35 -9.82
C SER A 50 -10.07 13.36 -10.09
N ALA A 51 -9.36 12.30 -9.67
CA ALA A 51 -7.94 12.14 -9.95
C ALA A 51 -7.67 12.08 -11.45
N SER A 52 -8.44 11.28 -12.19
CA SER A 52 -8.31 11.18 -13.66
C SER A 52 -8.57 12.52 -14.34
N ALA A 53 -9.61 13.27 -13.92
CA ALA A 53 -9.91 14.58 -14.46
C ALA A 53 -8.80 15.60 -14.16
N ALA A 54 -8.28 15.62 -12.92
CA ALA A 54 -7.21 16.50 -12.50
C ALA A 54 -5.90 16.20 -13.27
N ILE A 55 -5.57 14.91 -13.45
CA ILE A 55 -4.38 14.49 -14.19
C ILE A 55 -4.43 14.95 -15.66
N ILE A 56 -5.59 14.84 -16.32
CA ILE A 56 -5.77 15.31 -17.68
C ILE A 56 -5.56 16.83 -17.80
N CYS A 57 -5.90 17.57 -16.74
CA CYS A 57 -5.75 19.02 -16.67
C CYS A 57 -4.36 19.48 -16.19
N LEU A 58 -3.43 18.57 -15.86
CA LEU A 58 -2.06 18.92 -15.47
C LEU A 58 -1.36 19.74 -16.57
N ASN A 59 -0.69 20.80 -16.17
CA ASN A 59 0.14 21.62 -17.03
C ASN A 59 1.50 21.87 -16.35
N ASP A 60 2.43 22.48 -17.05
CA ASP A 60 3.82 22.70 -16.61
C ASP A 60 3.96 23.52 -15.32
N ARG A 61 2.92 24.24 -14.92
CA ARG A 61 2.89 25.07 -13.70
C ARG A 61 2.32 24.32 -12.50
N MET A 62 1.75 23.12 -12.71
CA MET A 62 1.07 22.38 -11.69
C MET A 62 2.02 21.54 -10.88
N ARG A 63 1.84 21.61 -9.58
CA ARG A 63 2.61 20.85 -8.60
C ARG A 63 2.02 19.46 -8.47
N THR A 64 2.46 18.55 -9.34
CA THR A 64 1.96 17.17 -9.39
C THR A 64 2.02 16.46 -8.03
N ASN A 65 3.04 16.78 -7.22
CA ASN A 65 3.16 16.26 -5.85
C ASN A 65 2.01 16.73 -4.94
N GLU A 66 1.52 17.95 -5.12
CA GLU A 66 0.41 18.49 -4.31
C GLU A 66 -0.91 17.83 -4.69
N LEU A 67 -1.12 17.53 -5.98
CA LEU A 67 -2.29 16.76 -6.41
C LEU A 67 -2.42 15.46 -5.62
N PHE A 68 -1.36 14.66 -5.56
CA PHE A 68 -1.41 13.39 -4.83
C PHE A 68 -1.48 13.56 -3.31
N SER A 69 -0.80 14.57 -2.76
CA SER A 69 -0.94 14.91 -1.34
C SER A 69 -2.37 15.33 -1.00
N ASP A 70 -3.00 16.12 -1.83
CA ASP A 70 -4.38 16.58 -1.64
C ASP A 70 -5.40 15.43 -1.82
N LEU A 71 -5.07 14.42 -2.60
CA LEU A 71 -5.84 13.18 -2.71
C LEU A 71 -5.60 12.21 -1.53
N GLY A 72 -4.74 12.58 -0.58
CA GLY A 72 -4.46 11.79 0.63
C GLY A 72 -3.31 10.81 0.50
N TYR A 73 -2.53 10.87 -0.58
CA TYR A 73 -1.36 10.00 -0.77
C TYR A 73 -0.10 10.58 -0.11
N THR A 74 0.75 9.69 0.39
CA THR A 74 2.06 10.07 0.95
C THR A 74 3.06 10.31 -0.18
N VAL A 75 3.55 11.54 -0.33
CA VAL A 75 4.47 11.91 -1.40
C VAL A 75 5.84 12.32 -0.84
N ASP A 76 6.93 11.84 -1.46
CA ASP A 76 8.28 12.35 -1.17
C ASP A 76 8.47 13.76 -1.75
N ASN A 77 7.93 14.73 -1.03
CA ASN A 77 8.01 16.14 -1.40
C ASN A 77 9.46 16.66 -1.42
N ALA A 78 10.35 16.07 -0.62
CA ALA A 78 11.77 16.48 -0.58
C ALA A 78 12.46 16.08 -1.88
N LYS A 79 12.18 14.88 -2.39
CA LYS A 79 12.70 14.39 -3.67
C LYS A 79 12.11 15.17 -4.85
N TYR A 80 10.78 15.36 -4.86
CA TYR A 80 10.12 16.11 -5.93
C TYR A 80 10.61 17.55 -6.06
N LYS A 81 10.85 18.24 -4.93
CA LYS A 81 11.37 19.63 -4.95
C LYS A 81 12.76 19.76 -5.60
N LYS A 82 13.58 18.70 -5.52
CA LYS A 82 14.92 18.66 -6.11
C LYS A 82 14.94 18.41 -7.63
N LEU A 83 13.80 18.05 -8.22
CA LEU A 83 13.70 17.86 -9.66
C LEU A 83 13.78 19.21 -10.40
N SER A 84 14.41 19.19 -11.58
CA SER A 84 14.37 20.32 -12.50
C SER A 84 12.96 20.56 -13.04
N SER A 85 12.70 21.76 -13.57
CA SER A 85 11.41 22.07 -14.20
C SER A 85 11.11 21.13 -15.37
N ALA A 86 12.12 20.74 -16.15
CA ALA A 86 11.96 19.78 -17.24
C ALA A 86 11.54 18.39 -16.76
N GLN A 87 12.15 17.88 -15.68
CA GLN A 87 11.75 16.58 -15.09
C GLN A 87 10.35 16.62 -14.51
N LYS A 88 9.96 17.72 -13.88
CA LYS A 88 8.58 17.90 -13.37
C LYS A 88 7.55 17.92 -14.49
N ALA A 89 7.86 18.62 -15.59
CA ALA A 89 7.02 18.66 -16.79
C ALA A 89 6.92 17.29 -17.45
N GLU A 90 8.01 16.54 -17.53
CA GLU A 90 8.04 15.18 -18.07
C GLU A 90 7.14 14.24 -17.25
N ILE A 91 7.24 14.26 -15.92
CA ILE A 91 6.37 13.48 -15.03
C ILE A 91 4.89 13.85 -15.26
N ALA A 92 4.57 15.14 -15.30
CA ALA A 92 3.20 15.59 -15.52
C ALA A 92 2.66 15.14 -16.89
N ASN A 93 3.47 15.21 -17.95
CA ASN A 93 3.10 14.78 -19.29
C ASN A 93 2.91 13.26 -19.38
N ASN A 94 3.78 12.49 -18.74
CA ASN A 94 3.65 11.02 -18.70
C ASN A 94 2.40 10.60 -17.95
N LEU A 95 2.07 11.25 -16.83
CA LEU A 95 0.81 11.02 -16.12
C LEU A 95 -0.40 11.35 -17.00
N LYS A 96 -0.37 12.49 -17.66
CA LYS A 96 -1.46 12.95 -18.55
C LYS A 96 -1.73 11.97 -19.68
N ASN A 97 -0.68 11.40 -20.25
CA ASN A 97 -0.77 10.48 -21.39
C ASN A 97 -0.94 9.02 -20.99
N GLY A 98 -0.80 8.68 -19.71
CA GLY A 98 -0.79 7.30 -19.21
C GLY A 98 -2.15 6.61 -19.15
N GLY A 99 -3.26 7.34 -19.34
CA GLY A 99 -4.60 6.76 -19.44
C GLY A 99 -5.09 6.04 -18.18
N TYR A 100 -4.62 6.46 -17.01
CA TYR A 100 -4.93 5.83 -15.72
C TYR A 100 -6.42 5.87 -15.38
N LYS A 101 -6.98 4.74 -14.97
CA LYS A 101 -8.40 4.60 -14.65
C LYS A 101 -8.73 4.81 -13.18
N THR A 102 -7.73 4.71 -12.29
CA THR A 102 -7.89 4.89 -10.86
C THR A 102 -6.83 5.85 -10.33
N ALA A 103 -7.16 6.54 -9.22
CA ALA A 103 -6.22 7.40 -8.52
C ALA A 103 -4.96 6.65 -8.10
N ASP A 104 -5.12 5.41 -7.68
CA ASP A 104 -4.05 4.51 -7.27
C ASP A 104 -3.08 4.19 -8.39
N SER A 105 -3.59 3.84 -9.59
CA SER A 105 -2.72 3.52 -10.74
C SER A 105 -1.90 4.74 -11.17
N ALA A 106 -2.50 5.92 -11.13
CA ALA A 106 -1.80 7.17 -11.43
C ALA A 106 -0.74 7.51 -10.38
N TYR A 107 -1.08 7.32 -9.09
CA TYR A 107 -0.13 7.55 -8.00
C TYR A 107 1.08 6.60 -8.06
N ASN A 108 0.84 5.32 -8.33
CA ASN A 108 1.94 4.34 -8.49
C ASN A 108 2.89 4.73 -9.62
N ALA A 109 2.35 5.14 -10.76
CA ALA A 109 3.15 5.63 -11.86
C ALA A 109 3.94 6.90 -11.48
N PHE A 110 3.33 7.82 -10.74
CA PHE A 110 4.01 9.01 -10.22
C PHE A 110 5.18 8.65 -9.31
N VAL A 111 4.98 7.75 -8.35
CA VAL A 111 6.03 7.30 -7.42
C VAL A 111 7.18 6.63 -8.18
N GLN A 112 6.85 5.80 -9.18
CA GLN A 112 7.87 5.16 -10.01
C GLN A 112 8.67 6.19 -10.79
N MET A 113 8.03 7.13 -11.49
CA MET A 113 8.72 8.20 -12.22
C MET A 113 9.56 9.08 -11.30
N LEU A 114 9.06 9.36 -10.09
CA LEU A 114 9.83 10.08 -9.08
C LEU A 114 11.02 9.27 -8.59
N SER A 115 10.90 7.95 -8.47
CA SER A 115 12.00 7.05 -8.11
C SER A 115 13.09 7.03 -9.18
N ASP A 116 12.71 6.93 -10.44
CA ASP A 116 13.61 6.80 -11.59
C ASP A 116 14.30 8.13 -11.96
N ALA A 117 13.76 9.25 -11.50
CA ALA A 117 14.34 10.56 -11.77
C ALA A 117 15.73 10.71 -11.12
N LYS A 118 16.75 10.85 -11.96
CA LYS A 118 18.12 11.14 -11.53
C LYS A 118 18.22 12.59 -11.05
N ILE A 119 18.45 12.79 -9.77
CA ILE A 119 18.71 14.11 -9.20
C ILE A 119 20.17 14.44 -9.53
N GLY A 120 20.38 15.22 -10.60
CA GLY A 120 21.70 15.74 -10.95
C GLY A 120 22.10 16.85 -10.00
N THR A 121 23.37 16.88 -9.60
CA THR A 121 24.02 18.09 -9.06
C THR A 121 24.11 19.09 -10.20
N ASP A 122 23.32 20.15 -10.07
CA ASP A 122 23.32 21.26 -11.05
C ASP A 122 24.67 21.97 -11.05
N SER A 123 25.46 21.71 -12.09
CA SER A 123 26.56 22.58 -12.48
C SER A 123 26.19 23.16 -13.82
N GLY A 124 25.79 24.42 -13.81
CA GLY A 124 25.38 25.15 -14.99
C GLY A 124 26.41 25.08 -16.09
N SER A 125 25.98 24.77 -17.28
CA SER A 125 26.65 25.21 -18.49
C SER A 125 25.66 25.21 -19.66
N THR A 126 25.33 26.41 -20.07
CA THR A 126 24.79 26.69 -21.40
C THR A 126 25.80 26.25 -22.44
N SER A 127 25.45 25.35 -23.33
CA SER A 127 26.25 25.12 -24.54
C SER A 127 25.36 25.05 -25.77
N THR A 128 25.52 26.06 -26.55
CA THR A 128 25.07 26.21 -27.94
C THR A 128 25.72 25.17 -28.83
N ASN A 129 24.94 24.53 -29.67
CA ASN A 129 25.38 23.68 -30.78
C ASN A 129 26.27 24.38 -31.81
N ARG A 130 27.35 23.72 -32.20
CA ARG A 130 27.78 23.65 -33.60
C ARG A 130 28.80 22.53 -33.84
N PRO A 131 28.77 21.83 -34.98
CA PRO A 131 29.59 20.67 -35.24
C PRO A 131 30.87 21.01 -35.97
N SER A 132 31.98 20.32 -35.66
CA SER A 132 33.06 20.14 -36.64
C SER A 132 34.05 19.06 -36.22
N GLY A 133 34.22 18.09 -36.98
CA GLY A 133 35.19 17.20 -37.57
C GLY A 133 36.53 16.89 -36.88
N GLY A 134 36.82 15.58 -36.88
CA GLY A 134 38.15 15.08 -37.25
C GLY A 134 39.04 14.56 -36.13
N GLY A 135 39.37 13.26 -36.16
CA GLY A 135 40.72 12.76 -35.93
C GLY A 135 41.01 11.96 -34.66
N GLY A 136 41.04 10.66 -34.80
CA GLY A 136 42.09 9.71 -34.46
C GLY A 136 42.61 9.56 -33.03
N GLY A 137 42.61 8.31 -32.54
CA GLY A 137 43.54 7.90 -31.48
C GLY A 137 43.05 6.80 -30.54
N SER A 138 43.48 5.62 -30.80
CA SER A 138 43.56 4.35 -30.06
C SER A 138 43.69 4.41 -28.55
N GLY A 139 43.04 3.46 -27.85
CA GLY A 139 43.45 3.04 -26.49
C GLY A 139 42.37 2.30 -25.67
N THR A 140 42.35 1.00 -25.82
CA THR A 140 42.05 -0.10 -24.84
C THR A 140 41.24 0.12 -23.57
N GLY A 141 40.16 -0.67 -23.44
CA GLY A 141 39.86 -1.44 -22.23
C GLY A 141 38.60 -1.05 -21.45
N GLY A 142 37.62 -1.94 -21.45
CA GLY A 142 36.67 -2.10 -20.33
C GLY A 142 35.20 -1.91 -20.64
N GLY A 143 34.51 -2.98 -20.85
CA GLY A 143 33.12 -3.30 -20.65
C GLY A 143 32.05 -2.21 -20.69
N GLY A 144 31.54 -1.86 -21.85
CA GLY A 144 30.37 -1.04 -22.01
C GLY A 144 29.21 -1.86 -22.54
N PHE A 145 28.08 -1.84 -21.86
CA PHE A 145 26.83 -2.36 -22.38
C PHE A 145 26.38 -1.49 -23.55
N ALA A 146 26.21 -2.15 -24.68
CA ALA A 146 25.76 -1.50 -25.92
C ALA A 146 24.26 -1.25 -25.87
N ILE A 147 23.88 0.00 -26.13
CA ILE A 147 22.51 0.40 -26.46
C ILE A 147 22.26 -0.03 -27.90
N GLY A 148 21.35 -1.00 -28.06
CA GLY A 148 20.88 -1.47 -29.36
C GLY A 148 19.88 -0.49 -29.97
N SER A 149 20.09 -0.24 -31.22
CA SER A 149 19.35 0.55 -32.20
C SER A 149 17.87 0.18 -32.31
N GLU A 150 17.06 1.19 -32.66
CA GLU A 150 15.64 1.12 -33.02
C GLU A 150 15.30 -0.03 -34.00
N PRO A 151 14.15 -0.70 -33.84
CA PRO A 151 13.53 -1.42 -34.93
C PRO A 151 12.33 -0.63 -35.49
N LYS A 152 12.31 -0.58 -36.81
CA LYS A 152 11.24 -0.14 -37.67
C LYS A 152 9.91 -0.84 -37.36
N THR A 153 8.82 -0.07 -37.46
CA THR A 153 7.44 -0.56 -37.45
C THR A 153 7.18 -1.70 -38.43
N PRO A 154 6.36 -2.68 -38.07
CA PRO A 154 5.33 -3.15 -38.99
C PRO A 154 3.92 -3.05 -38.36
N ASP A 155 2.98 -2.67 -39.20
CA ASP A 155 1.53 -2.69 -38.97
C ASP A 155 1.05 -4.06 -38.50
N GLY A 156 0.13 -4.08 -37.52
CA GLY A 156 -0.56 -5.33 -37.17
C GLY A 156 -1.16 -5.30 -35.76
N ASN A 157 -2.44 -4.95 -35.71
CA ASN A 157 -3.43 -5.22 -34.68
C ASN A 157 -3.08 -6.33 -33.68
N GLY A 158 -2.92 -5.97 -32.40
CA GLY A 158 -2.78 -6.91 -31.30
C GLY A 158 -2.63 -6.17 -29.99
N GLY A 159 -3.72 -6.05 -29.23
CA GLY A 159 -3.72 -5.39 -27.93
C GLY A 159 -2.73 -6.02 -26.97
N THR A 160 -1.58 -5.44 -26.82
CA THR A 160 -0.65 -5.72 -25.72
C THR A 160 -1.11 -4.97 -24.48
N LYS A 161 -1.64 -5.70 -23.51
CA LYS A 161 -1.73 -5.27 -22.12
C LYS A 161 -0.31 -4.83 -21.72
N THR A 162 -0.10 -3.55 -21.52
CA THR A 162 1.11 -3.04 -20.87
C THR A 162 1.05 -3.53 -19.41
N GLU A 163 1.81 -4.55 -19.08
CA GLU A 163 1.93 -5.03 -17.71
C GLU A 163 2.65 -3.94 -16.91
N GLU A 164 1.93 -3.32 -15.97
CA GLU A 164 2.53 -2.43 -14.98
C GLU A 164 3.60 -3.24 -14.24
N LYS A 165 4.86 -2.76 -14.25
CA LYS A 165 5.92 -3.38 -13.47
C LYS A 165 5.49 -3.38 -12.00
N PRO A 166 5.34 -4.54 -11.36
CA PRO A 166 4.85 -4.60 -10.00
C PRO A 166 5.81 -3.88 -9.05
N LEU A 167 5.26 -3.18 -8.04
CA LEU A 167 6.04 -2.50 -6.99
C LEU A 167 7.04 -3.46 -6.32
N PHE A 168 6.64 -4.73 -6.20
CA PHE A 168 7.47 -5.84 -5.76
C PHE A 168 7.48 -6.91 -6.85
N GLY A 169 8.69 -7.24 -7.35
CA GLY A 169 8.84 -8.13 -8.50
C GLY A 169 8.40 -9.58 -8.25
N ASP A 170 8.35 -9.98 -7.00
CA ASP A 170 8.06 -11.35 -6.53
C ASP A 170 6.60 -11.58 -6.11
N LEU A 171 5.72 -10.59 -6.23
CA LEU A 171 4.29 -10.76 -5.92
C LEU A 171 3.55 -11.66 -6.92
N THR A 172 4.17 -12.00 -8.05
CA THR A 172 3.65 -13.03 -8.95
C THR A 172 3.53 -14.41 -8.29
N GLU A 173 4.31 -14.67 -7.24
CA GLU A 173 4.23 -15.89 -6.44
C GLU A 173 3.02 -15.93 -5.50
N ALA A 174 2.41 -14.76 -5.24
CA ALA A 174 1.25 -14.60 -4.37
C ALA A 174 0.30 -13.55 -4.94
N GLU A 175 -0.10 -13.70 -6.20
CA GLU A 175 -0.96 -12.75 -6.92
C GLU A 175 -2.28 -12.47 -6.18
N TRP A 176 -2.81 -13.48 -5.47
CA TRP A 176 -4.01 -13.38 -4.64
C TRP A 176 -3.88 -12.37 -3.49
N ALA A 177 -2.67 -12.05 -3.02
CA ALA A 177 -2.40 -11.09 -1.95
C ALA A 177 -1.95 -9.72 -2.49
N ARG A 178 -1.75 -9.57 -3.80
CA ARG A 178 -1.21 -8.35 -4.41
C ARG A 178 -1.94 -7.09 -3.96
N ASP A 179 -3.25 -7.06 -4.08
CA ASP A 179 -4.04 -5.86 -3.76
C ASP A 179 -3.94 -5.48 -2.28
N ALA A 180 -3.94 -6.47 -1.38
CA ALA A 180 -3.76 -6.27 0.04
C ALA A 180 -2.36 -5.72 0.37
N VAL A 181 -1.31 -6.30 -0.21
CA VAL A 181 0.07 -5.84 -0.03
C VAL A 181 0.24 -4.41 -0.54
N MET A 182 -0.28 -4.13 -1.71
CA MET A 182 -0.22 -2.79 -2.31
C MET A 182 -0.98 -1.75 -1.48
N PHE A 183 -2.17 -2.10 -0.98
CA PHE A 183 -2.94 -1.24 -0.09
C PHE A 183 -2.17 -0.93 1.20
N LEU A 184 -1.66 -1.96 1.87
CA LEU A 184 -0.94 -1.80 3.13
C LEU A 184 0.41 -1.09 2.97
N ASN A 185 1.07 -1.28 1.84
CA ASN A 185 2.30 -0.55 1.52
C ASN A 185 2.03 0.95 1.35
N ARG A 186 0.98 1.33 0.63
CA ARG A 186 0.55 2.72 0.49
C ARG A 186 0.19 3.35 1.84
N ALA A 187 -0.45 2.59 2.70
CA ALA A 187 -0.79 3.01 4.06
C ALA A 187 0.44 3.07 5.01
N GLY A 188 1.64 2.70 4.54
CA GLY A 188 2.85 2.65 5.36
C GLY A 188 2.86 1.56 6.43
N ILE A 189 1.95 0.57 6.31
CA ILE A 189 1.81 -0.54 7.27
C ILE A 189 2.81 -1.65 6.95
N VAL A 190 3.02 -1.96 5.68
CA VAL A 190 4.04 -2.91 5.23
C VAL A 190 5.09 -2.24 4.35
N SER A 191 6.28 -2.78 4.35
CA SER A 191 7.36 -2.40 3.43
C SER A 191 7.98 -3.65 2.80
N GLY A 192 8.60 -3.48 1.64
CA GLY A 192 9.46 -4.50 1.05
C GLY A 192 10.87 -4.44 1.60
N TYR A 193 11.72 -5.27 1.05
CA TYR A 193 13.15 -5.31 1.31
C TYR A 193 13.91 -4.34 0.41
N GLU A 194 15.15 -4.05 0.75
CA GLU A 194 16.01 -3.12 -0.02
C GLU A 194 16.25 -3.57 -1.47
N ASP A 195 16.16 -4.87 -1.73
CA ASP A 195 16.27 -5.47 -3.06
C ASP A 195 15.01 -5.30 -3.92
N GLY A 196 13.97 -4.63 -3.40
CA GLY A 196 12.70 -4.43 -4.10
C GLY A 196 11.77 -5.65 -4.05
N SER A 197 12.09 -6.68 -3.26
CA SER A 197 11.22 -7.84 -3.04
C SER A 197 10.26 -7.63 -1.89
N PHE A 198 9.13 -8.34 -1.90
CA PHE A 198 8.21 -8.45 -0.76
C PHE A 198 8.45 -9.73 0.04
N ARG A 199 8.92 -10.79 -0.60
CA ARG A 199 9.11 -12.14 -0.08
C ARG A 199 7.82 -12.72 0.48
N PRO A 200 6.79 -12.91 -0.35
CA PRO A 200 5.43 -13.25 0.08
C PRO A 200 5.35 -14.56 0.86
N ASN A 201 6.21 -15.51 0.56
CA ASN A 201 6.23 -16.85 1.16
C ASN A 201 7.07 -16.96 2.44
N ASN A 202 7.81 -15.91 2.83
CA ASN A 202 8.55 -15.91 4.09
C ASN A 202 7.59 -15.92 5.28
N LEU A 203 7.94 -16.66 6.32
CA LEU A 203 7.17 -16.68 7.57
C LEU A 203 7.37 -15.37 8.33
N VAL A 204 6.31 -14.94 9.04
CA VAL A 204 6.32 -13.72 9.86
C VAL A 204 6.53 -14.07 11.33
N THR A 205 7.40 -13.32 12.01
CA THR A 205 7.60 -13.50 13.45
C THR A 205 6.47 -12.81 14.24
N ARG A 206 6.34 -13.17 15.51
CA ARG A 206 5.33 -12.61 16.41
C ARG A 206 5.50 -11.10 16.59
N GLU A 207 6.74 -10.62 16.72
CA GLU A 207 7.06 -9.19 16.84
C GLU A 207 6.79 -8.41 15.56
N GLU A 208 7.03 -9.01 14.39
CA GLU A 208 6.68 -8.41 13.10
C GLU A 208 5.16 -8.27 12.96
N PHE A 209 4.40 -9.32 13.30
CA PHE A 209 2.94 -9.27 13.24
C PHE A 209 2.35 -8.27 14.25
N ALA A 210 2.91 -8.19 15.47
CA ALA A 210 2.52 -7.20 16.47
C ALA A 210 2.72 -5.76 15.95
N LYS A 211 3.87 -5.48 15.30
CA LYS A 211 4.11 -4.19 14.65
C LYS A 211 3.06 -3.89 13.58
N LEU A 212 2.76 -4.86 12.72
CA LEU A 212 1.74 -4.69 11.67
C LEU A 212 0.38 -4.33 12.28
N ALA A 213 -0.07 -5.06 13.30
CA ALA A 213 -1.36 -4.84 13.95
C ALA A 213 -1.42 -3.46 14.66
N VAL A 214 -0.37 -3.08 15.38
CA VAL A 214 -0.25 -1.76 16.05
C VAL A 214 -0.31 -0.63 15.03
N THR A 215 0.48 -0.73 13.96
CA THR A 215 0.52 0.28 12.91
C THR A 215 -0.83 0.39 12.19
N ALA A 216 -1.43 -0.75 11.86
CA ALA A 216 -2.74 -0.82 11.21
C ALA A 216 -3.89 -0.27 12.09
N ALA A 217 -3.75 -0.37 13.41
CA ALA A 217 -4.67 0.25 14.37
C ALA A 217 -4.48 1.78 14.50
N GLY A 218 -3.53 2.38 13.78
CA GLY A 218 -3.17 3.79 13.91
C GLY A 218 -2.47 4.12 15.23
N LEU A 219 -1.84 3.12 15.85
CA LEU A 219 -1.06 3.27 17.07
C LEU A 219 0.44 3.41 16.73
N GLY A 220 1.15 4.20 17.53
CA GLY A 220 2.60 4.33 17.45
C GLY A 220 3.31 3.40 18.44
N ALA A 221 4.64 3.32 18.33
CA ALA A 221 5.49 2.73 19.35
C ALA A 221 5.41 3.58 20.64
N SER A 222 5.40 2.93 21.80
CA SER A 222 5.45 3.57 23.11
C SER A 222 6.71 3.19 23.88
N GLY A 223 6.99 3.88 24.98
CA GLY A 223 8.12 3.51 25.83
C GLY A 223 7.96 2.07 26.36
N TYR A 224 9.00 1.27 26.25
CA TYR A 224 9.04 -0.08 26.81
C TYR A 224 9.64 -0.03 28.23
N ASP A 225 8.84 -0.39 29.21
CA ASP A 225 9.18 -0.38 30.64
C ASP A 225 9.39 -1.79 31.22
N GLY A 226 9.50 -2.81 30.34
CA GLY A 226 9.56 -4.22 30.69
C GLY A 226 8.23 -4.92 30.46
N GLY A 227 8.09 -6.12 31.01
CA GLY A 227 6.85 -6.93 30.91
C GLY A 227 7.09 -8.30 30.32
N PHE A 228 8.07 -8.47 29.44
CA PHE A 228 8.48 -9.76 28.91
C PHE A 228 9.99 -9.95 29.05
N ALA A 229 10.39 -11.12 29.56
CA ALA A 229 11.78 -11.40 29.88
C ALA A 229 12.68 -11.56 28.63
N ASP A 230 12.08 -11.87 27.49
CA ASP A 230 12.72 -12.04 26.18
C ASP A 230 12.67 -10.80 25.29
N VAL A 231 12.28 -9.63 25.83
CA VAL A 231 12.24 -8.36 25.10
C VAL A 231 13.14 -7.34 25.79
N SER A 232 14.13 -6.83 25.07
CA SER A 232 14.99 -5.74 25.54
C SER A 232 14.44 -4.39 25.08
N ALA A 233 14.61 -3.34 25.89
CA ALA A 233 14.24 -1.98 25.51
C ALA A 233 15.01 -1.47 24.26
N SER A 234 16.14 -2.08 23.94
CA SER A 234 16.94 -1.78 22.75
C SER A 234 16.44 -2.48 21.47
N ASP A 235 15.51 -3.43 21.59
CA ASP A 235 14.98 -4.13 20.43
C ASP A 235 14.12 -3.19 19.58
N TRP A 236 14.27 -3.28 18.26
CA TRP A 236 13.54 -2.41 17.31
C TRP A 236 12.01 -2.51 17.47
N PHE A 237 11.52 -3.63 17.94
CA PHE A 237 10.09 -3.94 18.12
C PHE A 237 9.58 -3.61 19.54
N ALA A 238 10.46 -3.34 20.51
CA ALA A 238 10.07 -3.18 21.92
C ALA A 238 8.94 -2.17 22.12
N GLY A 239 9.02 -1.02 21.45
CA GLY A 239 7.99 0.02 21.53
C GLY A 239 6.63 -0.41 20.96
N TYR A 240 6.61 -1.25 19.92
CA TYR A 240 5.36 -1.80 19.38
C TYR A 240 4.75 -2.85 20.30
N ILE A 241 5.60 -3.70 20.92
CA ILE A 241 5.14 -4.68 21.92
C ILE A 241 4.58 -3.94 23.14
N ALA A 242 5.25 -2.88 23.63
CA ALA A 242 4.75 -2.05 24.71
C ALA A 242 3.36 -1.47 24.39
N SER A 243 3.22 -0.85 23.22
CA SER A 243 1.95 -0.28 22.77
C SER A 243 0.84 -1.34 22.69
N ALA A 244 1.14 -2.50 22.10
CA ALA A 244 0.18 -3.59 21.95
C ALA A 244 -0.22 -4.22 23.29
N SER A 245 0.74 -4.41 24.21
CA SER A 245 0.52 -4.97 25.54
C SER A 245 -0.31 -4.04 26.41
N GLN A 246 0.02 -2.74 26.46
CA GLN A 246 -0.72 -1.72 27.20
C GLN A 246 -2.20 -1.60 26.75
N LYS A 247 -2.48 -1.95 25.50
CA LYS A 247 -3.83 -1.96 24.93
C LYS A 247 -4.49 -3.35 24.96
N ASN A 248 -3.84 -4.34 25.59
CA ASN A 248 -4.29 -5.73 25.64
C ASN A 248 -4.52 -6.37 24.25
N LEU A 249 -3.82 -5.90 23.22
CA LEU A 249 -3.91 -6.46 21.86
C LEU A 249 -3.14 -7.78 21.76
N ILE A 250 -2.03 -7.89 22.48
CA ILE A 250 -1.17 -9.08 22.50
C ILE A 250 -1.05 -9.66 23.91
N GLY A 251 -0.74 -10.94 23.97
CA GLY A 251 -0.32 -11.64 25.19
C GLY A 251 1.01 -12.35 24.95
N GLY A 252 1.65 -12.76 26.04
CA GLY A 252 2.83 -13.63 25.99
C GLY A 252 2.45 -15.10 25.76
N ILE A 253 3.49 -15.92 25.57
CA ILE A 253 3.37 -17.39 25.42
C ILE A 253 3.40 -18.15 26.75
N GLY A 254 3.39 -17.44 27.87
CA GLY A 254 3.55 -17.99 29.22
C GLY A 254 4.98 -17.77 29.78
N GLY A 255 5.12 -18.03 31.08
CA GLY A 255 6.42 -17.89 31.74
C GLY A 255 7.03 -16.47 31.72
N GLY A 256 6.22 -15.42 31.48
CA GLY A 256 6.71 -14.05 31.35
C GLY A 256 7.43 -13.76 30.03
N MET A 257 7.27 -14.63 29.03
CA MET A 257 7.89 -14.51 27.71
C MET A 257 6.89 -14.01 26.68
N PHE A 258 7.32 -13.14 25.76
CA PHE A 258 6.56 -12.75 24.57
C PHE A 258 6.59 -13.81 23.47
N GLY A 259 7.71 -14.52 23.35
CA GLY A 259 8.00 -15.47 22.28
C GLY A 259 8.74 -14.82 21.11
N THR A 260 9.69 -13.93 21.42
CA THR A 260 10.53 -13.24 20.43
C THR A 260 11.23 -14.24 19.50
N GLY A 261 11.24 -13.94 18.20
CA GLY A 261 11.81 -14.79 17.15
C GLY A 261 10.96 -15.99 16.75
N SER A 262 9.90 -16.32 17.50
CA SER A 262 8.96 -17.37 17.09
C SER A 262 8.03 -16.88 15.97
N HIS A 263 7.68 -17.75 15.05
CA HIS A 263 6.71 -17.40 14.00
C HIS A 263 5.29 -17.29 14.60
N VAL A 264 4.52 -16.34 14.10
CA VAL A 264 3.12 -16.17 14.50
C VAL A 264 2.26 -17.27 13.90
N THR A 265 1.43 -17.91 14.74
CA THR A 265 0.44 -18.89 14.27
C THR A 265 -0.82 -18.20 13.76
N ARG A 266 -1.62 -18.90 12.95
CA ARG A 266 -2.91 -18.39 12.45
C ARG A 266 -3.87 -18.10 13.60
N GLU A 267 -3.90 -18.94 14.64
CA GLU A 267 -4.75 -18.70 15.83
C GLU A 267 -4.30 -17.48 16.64
N ASP A 268 -3.00 -17.27 16.81
CA ASP A 268 -2.47 -16.08 17.48
C ASP A 268 -2.79 -14.80 16.72
N ALA A 269 -2.61 -14.83 15.40
CA ALA A 269 -2.95 -13.69 14.54
C ALA A 269 -4.45 -13.36 14.61
N ALA A 270 -5.32 -14.37 14.60
CA ALA A 270 -6.77 -14.18 14.77
C ALA A 270 -7.08 -13.51 16.12
N CYS A 271 -6.44 -13.94 17.22
CA CYS A 271 -6.60 -13.32 18.53
C CYS A 271 -6.17 -11.86 18.54
N ILE A 272 -5.02 -11.54 17.92
CA ILE A 272 -4.51 -10.17 17.84
C ILE A 272 -5.49 -9.29 17.05
N ILE A 273 -5.97 -9.76 15.91
CA ILE A 273 -6.95 -9.05 15.07
C ILE A 273 -8.24 -8.82 15.85
N PHE A 274 -8.80 -9.86 16.48
CA PHE A 274 -10.03 -9.77 17.24
C PHE A 274 -9.94 -8.74 18.38
N ARG A 275 -8.83 -8.76 19.15
CA ARG A 275 -8.58 -7.79 20.22
C ARG A 275 -8.40 -6.38 19.68
N THR A 276 -7.73 -6.25 18.52
CA THR A 276 -7.53 -4.95 17.86
C THR A 276 -8.85 -4.35 17.41
N LEU A 277 -9.73 -5.14 16.81
CA LEU A 277 -11.07 -4.70 16.40
C LEU A 277 -11.91 -4.27 17.61
N ASN A 278 -11.90 -5.04 18.69
CA ASN A 278 -12.57 -4.68 19.93
C ASN A 278 -12.02 -3.38 20.52
N TYR A 279 -10.69 -3.20 20.54
CA TYR A 279 -10.05 -1.96 20.99
C TYR A 279 -10.49 -0.76 20.13
N LYS A 280 -10.71 -0.96 18.84
CA LYS A 280 -11.23 0.07 17.91
C LYS A 280 -12.73 0.29 18.05
N GLY A 281 -13.40 -0.39 18.98
CA GLY A 281 -14.81 -0.21 19.28
C GLY A 281 -15.76 -1.05 18.41
N LEU A 282 -15.24 -2.02 17.65
CA LEU A 282 -16.07 -3.01 16.94
C LEU A 282 -16.43 -4.13 17.91
N CYS A 283 -17.54 -3.99 18.62
CA CYS A 283 -18.06 -5.03 19.51
C CYS A 283 -18.77 -6.11 18.68
N LEU A 284 -18.00 -7.04 18.13
CA LEU A 284 -18.54 -8.16 17.35
C LEU A 284 -19.22 -9.17 18.31
N GLU A 285 -20.40 -9.66 17.92
CA GLU A 285 -21.10 -10.72 18.68
C GLU A 285 -20.28 -12.02 18.61
N ILE A 286 -20.00 -12.59 19.77
CA ILE A 286 -19.23 -13.84 19.86
C ILE A 286 -19.98 -14.98 19.15
N LYS A 287 -19.28 -15.67 18.27
CA LYS A 287 -19.78 -16.79 17.49
C LYS A 287 -18.90 -18.02 17.69
N GLU A 288 -19.54 -19.18 17.61
CA GLU A 288 -18.87 -20.47 17.70
C GLU A 288 -17.91 -20.70 16.52
N ASN A 289 -16.80 -21.36 16.80
CA ASN A 289 -15.86 -21.81 15.76
C ASN A 289 -16.43 -23.08 15.08
N THR A 290 -16.82 -22.94 13.82
CA THR A 290 -17.46 -24.00 13.03
C THR A 290 -16.52 -24.66 12.02
N PHE A 291 -15.22 -24.38 12.07
CA PHE A 291 -14.26 -25.08 11.23
C PHE A 291 -14.13 -26.55 11.60
N ALA A 292 -13.85 -27.41 10.62
CA ALA A 292 -13.76 -28.86 10.83
C ALA A 292 -12.61 -29.25 11.77
N ASP A 293 -11.60 -28.40 11.90
CA ASP A 293 -10.44 -28.56 12.80
C ASP A 293 -10.53 -27.69 14.07
N ALA A 294 -11.73 -27.28 14.46
CA ALA A 294 -11.94 -26.48 15.66
C ALA A 294 -11.35 -27.13 16.93
N ASP A 295 -11.36 -28.45 17.02
CA ASP A 295 -10.76 -29.19 18.14
C ASP A 295 -9.24 -29.00 18.25
N ASN A 296 -8.58 -28.64 17.16
CA ASN A 296 -7.14 -28.33 17.15
C ASN A 296 -6.85 -26.88 17.58
N THR A 297 -7.88 -26.05 17.71
CA THR A 297 -7.75 -24.66 18.13
C THR A 297 -7.57 -24.58 19.65
N SER A 298 -6.60 -23.79 20.10
CA SER A 298 -6.43 -23.52 21.53
C SER A 298 -7.67 -22.84 22.11
N ALA A 299 -8.02 -23.16 23.35
CA ALA A 299 -9.21 -22.63 24.01
C ALA A 299 -9.28 -21.10 24.01
N TYR A 300 -8.14 -20.41 24.10
CA TYR A 300 -8.05 -18.95 24.09
C TYR A 300 -8.39 -18.32 22.72
N ALA A 301 -8.37 -19.09 21.64
CA ALA A 301 -8.57 -18.61 20.27
C ALA A 301 -9.93 -18.98 19.66
N GLN A 302 -10.71 -19.83 20.31
CA GLN A 302 -12.00 -20.32 19.82
C GLN A 302 -12.95 -19.18 19.47
N ASP A 303 -13.20 -18.28 20.41
CA ASP A 303 -14.09 -17.13 20.25
C ASP A 303 -13.62 -16.18 19.15
N ALA A 304 -12.32 -15.92 19.10
CA ALA A 304 -11.74 -15.05 18.10
C ALA A 304 -11.94 -15.62 16.69
N ILE A 305 -11.59 -16.87 16.47
CA ILE A 305 -11.71 -17.53 15.16
C ILE A 305 -13.17 -17.63 14.74
N GLY A 306 -14.05 -18.11 15.61
CA GLY A 306 -15.48 -18.25 15.31
C GLY A 306 -16.12 -16.89 14.96
N THR A 307 -15.84 -15.87 15.76
CA THR A 307 -16.40 -14.53 15.55
C THR A 307 -15.87 -13.87 14.27
N LEU A 308 -14.56 -13.92 14.03
CA LEU A 308 -13.98 -13.31 12.83
C LEU A 308 -14.44 -14.05 11.55
N SER A 309 -14.56 -15.38 11.59
CA SER A 309 -15.06 -16.18 10.47
C SER A 309 -16.53 -15.88 10.15
N ALA A 310 -17.39 -15.86 11.17
CA ALA A 310 -18.81 -15.53 10.99
C ALA A 310 -19.02 -14.14 10.39
N ASN A 311 -18.14 -13.19 10.69
CA ASN A 311 -18.15 -11.84 10.12
C ASN A 311 -17.35 -11.72 8.80
N LYS A 312 -16.84 -12.84 8.25
CA LYS A 312 -16.08 -12.88 6.98
C LYS A 312 -14.81 -12.03 6.98
N ILE A 313 -14.23 -11.81 8.16
CA ILE A 313 -12.97 -11.09 8.35
C ILE A 313 -11.78 -12.02 8.09
N ILE A 314 -11.92 -13.29 8.49
CA ILE A 314 -10.96 -14.34 8.18
C ILE A 314 -11.64 -15.49 7.42
N ASN A 315 -10.84 -16.21 6.65
CA ASN A 315 -11.29 -17.37 5.88
C ASN A 315 -10.45 -18.60 6.25
N GLY A 316 -11.00 -19.79 5.99
CA GLY A 316 -10.27 -21.06 6.06
C GLY A 316 -9.30 -21.25 4.89
N MET A 317 -8.57 -22.37 4.96
CA MET A 317 -7.56 -22.78 3.97
C MET A 317 -8.12 -23.76 2.91
N GLY A 318 -9.42 -23.99 2.87
CA GLY A 318 -10.11 -25.01 2.09
C GLY A 318 -10.63 -26.15 2.98
N ASP A 319 -11.51 -26.98 2.44
CA ASP A 319 -12.12 -28.13 3.11
C ASP A 319 -12.69 -27.82 4.51
N ASN A 320 -13.18 -26.61 4.69
CA ASN A 320 -13.65 -26.09 5.98
C ASN A 320 -12.61 -26.17 7.11
N MET A 321 -11.30 -26.08 6.80
CA MET A 321 -10.21 -26.10 7.76
C MET A 321 -9.68 -24.69 8.00
N PHE A 322 -9.38 -24.34 9.25
CA PHE A 322 -8.72 -23.09 9.61
C PHE A 322 -7.20 -23.21 9.67
N ALA A 323 -6.69 -24.37 10.02
CA ALA A 323 -5.29 -24.69 10.27
C ALA A 323 -4.66 -23.80 11.37
N PRO A 324 -5.19 -23.82 12.63
CA PRO A 324 -4.87 -22.86 13.69
C PRO A 324 -3.39 -22.83 14.06
N LYS A 325 -2.70 -23.96 13.98
CA LYS A 325 -1.28 -24.10 14.37
C LYS A 325 -0.29 -23.79 13.26
N ASN A 326 -0.77 -23.56 12.03
CA ASN A 326 0.13 -23.19 10.94
C ASN A 326 0.70 -21.78 11.15
N ASN A 327 1.98 -21.61 10.82
CA ASN A 327 2.60 -20.30 10.79
C ASN A 327 2.15 -19.52 9.57
N LEU A 328 2.04 -18.20 9.73
CA LEU A 328 1.64 -17.30 8.65
C LEU A 328 2.82 -16.88 7.79
N THR A 329 2.58 -16.86 6.49
CA THR A 329 3.45 -16.18 5.54
C THR A 329 3.20 -14.67 5.55
N ARG A 330 4.13 -13.90 4.93
CA ARG A 330 3.98 -12.44 4.78
C ARG A 330 2.77 -12.08 3.94
N ALA A 331 2.47 -12.85 2.89
CA ALA A 331 1.30 -12.65 2.06
C ALA A 331 0.00 -12.91 2.85
N GLU A 332 -0.09 -14.00 3.61
CA GLU A 332 -1.24 -14.31 4.45
C GLU A 332 -1.42 -13.26 5.56
N SER A 333 -0.33 -12.83 6.18
CA SER A 333 -0.35 -11.76 7.18
C SER A 333 -0.87 -10.44 6.60
N ALA A 334 -0.46 -10.09 5.38
CA ALA A 334 -0.96 -8.91 4.68
C ALA A 334 -2.47 -9.00 4.42
N MET A 335 -2.98 -10.15 4.00
CA MET A 335 -4.42 -10.36 3.80
C MET A 335 -5.21 -10.17 5.09
N LEU A 336 -4.74 -10.74 6.20
CA LEU A 336 -5.42 -10.64 7.49
C LEU A 336 -5.40 -9.20 8.03
N ILE A 337 -4.26 -8.52 7.97
CA ILE A 337 -4.14 -7.12 8.38
C ILE A 337 -4.99 -6.20 7.48
N HIS A 338 -5.01 -6.44 6.17
CA HIS A 338 -5.86 -5.70 5.24
C HIS A 338 -7.35 -5.84 5.57
N ALA A 339 -7.81 -7.08 5.83
CA ALA A 339 -9.19 -7.33 6.25
C ALA A 339 -9.53 -6.58 7.55
N MET A 340 -8.62 -6.59 8.53
CA MET A 340 -8.77 -5.83 9.78
C MET A 340 -8.89 -4.32 9.53
N VAL A 341 -8.03 -3.75 8.68
CA VAL A 341 -8.07 -2.30 8.34
C VAL A 341 -9.41 -1.95 7.70
N LEU A 342 -9.87 -2.75 6.75
CA LEU A 342 -11.17 -2.52 6.10
C LEU A 342 -12.33 -2.52 7.09
N GLU A 343 -12.32 -3.38 8.12
CA GLU A 343 -13.36 -3.38 9.16
C GLU A 343 -13.26 -2.14 10.07
N ILE A 344 -12.05 -1.71 10.42
CA ILE A 344 -11.84 -0.48 11.20
C ILE A 344 -12.36 0.75 10.41
N GLU A 345 -12.04 0.85 9.13
CA GLU A 345 -12.51 1.94 8.27
C GLU A 345 -14.03 1.98 8.16
N LYS A 346 -14.67 0.83 7.93
CA LYS A 346 -16.15 0.73 7.90
C LYS A 346 -16.78 1.24 9.19
N SER A 347 -16.19 0.95 10.35
CA SER A 347 -16.73 1.39 11.65
C SER A 347 -16.52 2.87 11.93
N GLY A 348 -15.46 3.48 11.40
CA GLY A 348 -15.18 4.92 11.53
C GLY A 348 -16.10 5.78 10.67
N GLU A 349 -16.69 5.22 9.61
CA GLU A 349 -17.63 5.93 8.73
C GLU A 349 -19.07 6.01 9.30
N GLY A 350 -19.36 5.29 10.37
CA GLY A 350 -20.67 5.25 11.03
C GLY A 350 -20.85 6.25 12.19
N LYS A 351 -19.83 7.05 12.52
CA LYS A 351 -19.86 8.07 13.58
C LYS A 351 -19.74 9.48 12.94
#